data_425ed78d0ab4fc5b4dd71271b7b655a4
#
_entry.id   425ed78d0ab4fc5b4dd71271b7b655a4
#
_cell.length_a   1.000
_cell.length_b   1.000
_cell.length_c   1.000
_cell.angle_alpha   90.00
_cell.angle_beta   90.00
_cell.angle_gamma   90.00
#
_symmetry.space_group_name_H-M   'P 1'
#
loop_
_entity.id
_entity.type
_entity.pdbx_description
1 polymer ?
#
loop_
_entity_poly.entity_id
_entity_poly.type
_entity_poly.pdbx_seq_one_letter_code
_entity_poly.pdbx_strand_id
1 'polypeptide(L)'
;MKLYFYLILFLITPLFQFSQNISDAISLSIENENGNARYMSMGGAFGALGGNLSAISKNPASGAVFELSRFGGSLIANSNSTQAFYKSNVEKINSNNANYQAGLIYVFKNYGDGNLNKFSIGLNFQSQNNFNEEVKISGRSNNSIDKFFLNNSIGININNISVGSNESVRGVYKWLGDNIGYSAQQAFLGYQSYLLNYDSDNNSFYSLAKYDNGVNQENFIFSEGHNNMASFNISWQFRSNLYMGLNFNFHDILIEKELRHIESNFDSDSAITNIDFRNYLTTVGNGLSLQGGFIYKIGSIRLGLSYKTPTYYTLEDNLDQYMETSSIDIDGNTYTDIVDPRITNIYEYDFKSPSKLTLSGAAVINNMILLSFDIISKNYSKTRFDHQFEDVYLELNNALVRNLNSVLDYNFGAELKLGELSLRGGYKILNSPYKVVNTNYFNSSSFGLGYNFNSSTIDLALVNSNTDYNYQLFDTGLTESASINDKKANIILSYNIIF
;
A
#
# COMPACT_ATOMS: atom_id res chain seq x y z
N MET A 1 -7.61 -1.59 65.03
CA MET A 1 -7.23 -0.64 63.99
C MET A 1 -6.27 -1.37 63.08
N LYS A 2 -6.73 -1.97 61.96
CA LYS A 2 -5.93 -2.74 61.01
C LYS A 2 -5.60 -1.83 59.86
N LEU A 3 -4.32 -1.50 59.70
CA LEU A 3 -3.79 -0.71 58.58
C LEU A 3 -3.63 -1.64 57.36
N TYR A 4 -4.42 -1.44 56.34
CA TYR A 4 -4.27 -2.13 55.02
C TYR A 4 -3.27 -1.34 54.20
N PHE A 5 -2.11 -1.94 54.00
CA PHE A 5 -1.07 -1.48 53.09
C PHE A 5 -1.46 -1.93 51.69
N TYR A 6 -2.02 -1.05 50.87
CA TYR A 6 -2.24 -1.32 49.44
C TYR A 6 -0.90 -1.19 48.71
N LEU A 7 -0.29 -2.33 48.40
CA LEU A 7 0.83 -2.42 47.49
C LEU A 7 0.27 -2.20 46.06
N ILE A 8 0.38 -0.98 45.55
CA ILE A 8 0.09 -0.71 44.12
C ILE A 8 1.28 -1.28 43.32
N LEU A 9 1.09 -2.49 42.83
CA LEU A 9 1.99 -3.09 41.83
C LEU A 9 1.77 -2.35 40.52
N PHE A 10 2.61 -1.37 40.22
CA PHE A 10 2.68 -0.75 38.91
C PHE A 10 3.24 -1.84 37.95
N LEU A 11 2.35 -2.56 37.26
CA LEU A 11 2.69 -3.38 36.12
C LEU A 11 3.16 -2.41 35.03
N ILE A 12 4.48 -2.22 34.94
CA ILE A 12 5.11 -1.65 33.75
C ILE A 12 4.95 -2.72 32.67
N THR A 13 3.85 -2.66 31.91
CA THR A 13 3.77 -3.39 30.65
C THR A 13 4.77 -2.72 29.70
N PRO A 14 5.74 -3.43 29.15
CA PRO A 14 6.59 -2.87 28.12
C PRO A 14 5.68 -2.43 26.95
N LEU A 15 5.68 -1.15 26.64
CA LEU A 15 5.03 -0.62 25.44
C LEU A 15 5.91 -1.04 24.26
N PHE A 16 5.62 -2.21 23.71
CA PHE A 16 6.19 -2.62 22.43
C PHE A 16 5.62 -1.67 21.38
N GLN A 17 6.38 -0.65 21.00
CA GLN A 17 6.06 0.18 19.83
C GLN A 17 6.66 -0.51 18.61
N PHE A 18 5.80 -0.75 17.62
CA PHE A 18 6.17 -1.38 16.35
C PHE A 18 6.38 -0.30 15.29
N SER A 19 7.15 -0.65 14.25
CA SER A 19 7.39 0.22 13.09
C SER A 19 6.15 0.41 12.21
N GLN A 20 5.12 -0.45 12.35
CA GLN A 20 3.89 -0.40 11.55
C GLN A 20 2.97 0.75 11.99
N ASN A 21 2.32 1.37 11.00
CA ASN A 21 1.44 2.50 11.20
C ASN A 21 0.16 2.42 10.35
N ILE A 22 -0.71 3.44 10.45
CA ILE A 22 -1.96 3.50 9.69
C ILE A 22 -1.72 3.57 8.18
N SER A 23 -0.63 4.22 7.73
CA SER A 23 -0.27 4.32 6.30
C SER A 23 0.10 2.94 5.73
N ASP A 24 0.81 2.10 6.49
CA ASP A 24 1.16 0.74 6.09
C ASP A 24 -0.09 -0.13 5.95
N ALA A 25 -1.04 -0.03 6.90
CA ALA A 25 -2.33 -0.71 6.80
C ALA A 25 -3.10 -0.34 5.53
N ILE A 26 -3.09 0.93 5.15
CA ILE A 26 -3.74 1.42 3.93
C ILE A 26 -2.99 0.94 2.69
N SER A 27 -1.67 1.06 2.67
CA SER A 27 -0.81 0.61 1.56
C SER A 27 -1.02 -0.87 1.23
N LEU A 28 -1.10 -1.72 2.26
CA LEU A 28 -1.38 -3.16 2.13
C LEU A 28 -2.85 -3.47 1.76
N SER A 29 -3.80 -2.55 2.04
CA SER A 29 -5.24 -2.76 1.83
C SER A 29 -5.79 -2.17 0.53
N ILE A 30 -5.13 -1.14 -0.05
CA ILE A 30 -5.56 -0.53 -1.31
C ILE A 30 -5.25 -1.47 -2.46
N GLU A 31 -6.26 -1.70 -3.29
CA GLU A 31 -6.14 -2.49 -4.51
C GLU A 31 -6.22 -1.56 -5.72
N ASN A 32 -5.08 -1.26 -6.33
CA ASN A 32 -4.96 -0.56 -7.62
C ASN A 32 -4.89 -1.60 -8.75
N GLU A 33 -6.00 -2.28 -8.98
CA GLU A 33 -6.11 -3.39 -9.92
C GLU A 33 -5.52 -3.01 -11.29
N ASN A 34 -4.54 -3.77 -11.74
CA ASN A 34 -4.04 -3.76 -13.11
C ASN A 34 -4.67 -4.92 -13.90
N GLY A 35 -4.84 -4.74 -15.21
CA GLY A 35 -5.46 -5.76 -16.04
C GLY A 35 -5.13 -5.58 -17.50
N ASN A 36 -5.77 -6.38 -18.35
CA ASN A 36 -5.60 -6.25 -19.80
C ASN A 36 -6.19 -4.93 -20.33
N ALA A 37 -5.77 -4.53 -21.54
CA ALA A 37 -6.14 -3.26 -22.14
C ALA A 37 -7.65 -3.06 -22.25
N ARG A 38 -8.43 -4.10 -22.61
CA ARG A 38 -9.88 -4.00 -22.67
C ARG A 38 -10.50 -3.72 -21.31
N TYR A 39 -10.03 -4.37 -20.25
CA TYR A 39 -10.51 -4.17 -18.88
C TYR A 39 -10.18 -2.75 -18.37
N MET A 40 -8.94 -2.34 -18.53
CA MET A 40 -8.46 -1.07 -18.05
C MET A 40 -9.06 0.12 -18.82
N SER A 41 -9.25 0.00 -20.16
CA SER A 41 -9.86 1.06 -20.97
C SER A 41 -11.34 1.32 -20.66
N MET A 42 -12.01 0.43 -19.94
CA MET A 42 -13.38 0.59 -19.45
C MET A 42 -13.43 0.87 -17.94
N GLY A 43 -12.36 1.43 -17.36
CA GLY A 43 -12.29 1.77 -15.93
C GLY A 43 -12.42 0.57 -15.00
N GLY A 44 -12.20 -0.66 -15.48
CA GLY A 44 -12.41 -1.89 -14.69
C GLY A 44 -13.87 -2.21 -14.37
N ALA A 45 -14.84 -1.62 -15.06
CA ALA A 45 -16.29 -1.82 -14.85
C ALA A 45 -16.78 -3.11 -15.49
N PHE A 46 -16.39 -4.26 -14.96
CA PHE A 46 -16.65 -5.58 -15.54
C PHE A 46 -17.42 -6.55 -14.63
N GLY A 47 -17.88 -6.09 -13.48
CA GLY A 47 -18.54 -6.96 -12.52
C GLY A 47 -19.82 -7.66 -13.00
N ALA A 48 -20.51 -7.08 -14.01
CA ALA A 48 -21.68 -7.68 -14.68
C ALA A 48 -21.44 -8.06 -16.14
N LEU A 49 -20.42 -7.48 -16.82
CA LEU A 49 -20.14 -7.79 -18.23
C LEU A 49 -19.55 -9.18 -18.42
N GLY A 50 -18.54 -9.53 -17.64
CA GLY A 50 -17.80 -10.80 -17.75
C GLY A 50 -17.06 -10.99 -19.08
N GLY A 51 -16.58 -12.21 -19.34
CA GLY A 51 -15.95 -12.58 -20.61
C GLY A 51 -14.64 -11.83 -20.92
N ASN A 52 -13.88 -11.50 -19.88
CA ASN A 52 -12.56 -10.90 -19.95
C ASN A 52 -11.66 -11.57 -18.88
N LEU A 53 -10.39 -11.87 -19.21
CA LEU A 53 -9.49 -12.59 -18.31
C LEU A 53 -9.26 -11.83 -17.00
N SER A 54 -9.03 -10.52 -17.05
CA SER A 54 -8.86 -9.69 -15.84
C SER A 54 -10.17 -9.52 -15.06
N ALA A 55 -11.34 -9.63 -15.71
CA ALA A 55 -12.64 -9.54 -15.04
C ALA A 55 -12.93 -10.73 -14.11
N ILE A 56 -12.22 -11.85 -14.26
CA ILE A 56 -12.29 -13.00 -13.34
C ILE A 56 -11.98 -12.57 -11.92
N SER A 57 -11.00 -11.69 -11.73
CA SER A 57 -10.62 -11.15 -10.42
C SER A 57 -11.63 -10.11 -9.89
N LYS A 58 -12.45 -9.52 -10.75
CA LYS A 58 -13.53 -8.59 -10.37
C LYS A 58 -14.77 -9.33 -9.90
N ASN A 59 -15.20 -10.30 -10.70
CA ASN A 59 -16.33 -11.19 -10.42
C ASN A 59 -16.01 -12.58 -10.98
N PRO A 60 -15.88 -13.61 -10.13
CA PRO A 60 -15.56 -14.97 -10.57
C PRO A 60 -16.52 -15.56 -11.61
N ALA A 61 -17.79 -15.15 -11.62
CA ALA A 61 -18.76 -15.57 -12.62
C ALA A 61 -18.40 -15.15 -14.06
N SER A 62 -17.45 -14.21 -14.21
CA SER A 62 -16.92 -13.77 -15.51
C SER A 62 -16.33 -14.91 -16.32
N GLY A 63 -15.77 -15.93 -15.67
CA GLY A 63 -15.22 -17.13 -16.34
C GLY A 63 -16.28 -17.92 -17.09
N ALA A 64 -17.49 -18.01 -16.56
CA ALA A 64 -18.60 -18.72 -17.21
C ALA A 64 -19.22 -17.94 -18.40
N VAL A 65 -18.89 -16.64 -18.56
CA VAL A 65 -19.39 -15.84 -19.69
C VAL A 65 -18.62 -16.12 -20.99
N PHE A 66 -17.41 -16.68 -20.90
CA PHE A 66 -16.64 -17.07 -22.09
C PHE A 66 -17.37 -18.15 -22.89
N GLU A 67 -17.40 -18.00 -24.22
CA GLU A 67 -17.97 -18.99 -25.13
C GLU A 67 -16.93 -19.97 -25.69
N LEU A 68 -15.67 -19.57 -25.75
CA LEU A 68 -14.54 -20.34 -26.25
C LEU A 68 -13.37 -20.18 -25.27
N SER A 69 -12.52 -21.18 -25.22
CA SER A 69 -11.28 -21.14 -24.45
C SER A 69 -10.39 -20.00 -24.95
N ARG A 70 -9.65 -19.37 -24.01
CA ARG A 70 -8.85 -18.19 -24.32
C ARG A 70 -7.59 -18.15 -23.47
N PHE A 71 -6.50 -17.75 -24.11
CA PHE A 71 -5.25 -17.39 -23.45
C PHE A 71 -4.90 -15.95 -23.85
N GLY A 72 -4.32 -15.18 -22.94
CA GLY A 72 -3.90 -13.82 -23.26
C GLY A 72 -2.90 -13.26 -22.26
N GLY A 73 -2.16 -12.27 -22.76
CA GLY A 73 -1.19 -11.52 -21.95
C GLY A 73 -1.20 -10.05 -22.28
N SER A 74 -0.68 -9.26 -21.35
CA SER A 74 -0.62 -7.81 -21.45
C SER A 74 0.70 -7.29 -20.90
N LEU A 75 1.27 -6.28 -21.57
CA LEU A 75 2.38 -5.47 -21.09
C LEU A 75 1.85 -4.08 -20.73
N ILE A 76 2.27 -3.58 -19.60
CA ILE A 76 1.82 -2.31 -19.01
C ILE A 76 3.05 -1.46 -18.77
N ALA A 77 3.21 -0.38 -19.51
CA ALA A 77 4.23 0.64 -19.29
C ALA A 77 3.62 1.77 -18.49
N ASN A 78 4.22 2.09 -17.34
CA ASN A 78 3.77 3.14 -16.43
C ASN A 78 4.77 4.29 -16.44
N SER A 79 4.26 5.52 -16.46
CA SER A 79 5.03 6.76 -16.26
C SER A 79 4.38 7.53 -15.13
N ASN A 80 5.14 7.80 -14.08
CA ASN A 80 4.70 8.49 -12.87
C ASN A 80 5.32 9.88 -12.81
N SER A 81 4.57 10.85 -12.29
CA SER A 81 5.04 12.21 -12.03
C SER A 81 4.52 12.65 -10.66
N THR A 82 5.39 12.60 -9.66
CA THR A 82 5.05 12.91 -8.26
C THR A 82 5.51 14.32 -7.92
N GLN A 83 4.62 15.14 -7.38
CA GLN A 83 4.90 16.49 -6.87
C GLN A 83 4.64 16.53 -5.37
N ALA A 84 5.63 17.00 -4.60
CA ALA A 84 5.53 17.20 -3.16
C ALA A 84 5.54 18.70 -2.84
N PHE A 85 4.54 19.13 -2.09
CA PHE A 85 4.40 20.52 -1.60
C PHE A 85 4.67 20.51 -0.10
N TYR A 86 5.76 21.15 0.31
CA TYR A 86 6.16 21.23 1.72
C TYR A 86 6.65 22.63 2.04
N LYS A 87 6.04 23.26 3.06
CA LYS A 87 6.29 24.68 3.38
C LYS A 87 6.08 25.56 2.12
N SER A 88 7.07 26.30 1.72
CA SER A 88 7.04 27.14 0.50
C SER A 88 7.72 26.50 -0.71
N ASN A 89 8.11 25.23 -0.62
CA ASN A 89 8.86 24.54 -1.66
C ASN A 89 8.02 23.49 -2.38
N VAL A 90 8.37 23.20 -3.63
CA VAL A 90 7.73 22.20 -4.49
C VAL A 90 8.82 21.40 -5.16
N GLU A 91 8.84 20.10 -4.87
CA GLU A 91 9.71 19.13 -5.54
C GLU A 91 8.93 18.31 -6.54
N LYS A 92 9.59 17.88 -7.62
CA LYS A 92 8.98 17.04 -8.65
C LYS A 92 9.94 15.95 -9.09
N ILE A 93 9.46 14.70 -9.06
CA ILE A 93 10.19 13.53 -9.57
C ILE A 93 9.35 12.84 -10.64
N ASN A 94 10.02 12.27 -11.66
CA ASN A 94 9.41 11.41 -12.66
C ASN A 94 10.09 10.05 -12.63
N SER A 95 9.30 8.99 -12.62
CA SER A 95 9.77 7.60 -12.66
C SER A 95 8.99 6.79 -13.68
N ASN A 96 9.60 5.70 -14.16
CA ASN A 96 8.96 4.79 -15.11
C ASN A 96 9.17 3.36 -14.65
N ASN A 97 8.14 2.53 -14.84
CA ASN A 97 8.21 1.10 -14.55
C ASN A 97 7.31 0.32 -15.51
N ALA A 98 7.38 -1.01 -15.45
CA ALA A 98 6.57 -1.88 -16.26
C ALA A 98 5.98 -3.01 -15.43
N ASN A 99 4.75 -3.41 -15.79
CA ASN A 99 4.02 -4.53 -15.21
C ASN A 99 3.50 -5.45 -16.32
N TYR A 100 2.98 -6.60 -15.91
CA TYR A 100 2.38 -7.56 -16.83
C TYR A 100 1.15 -8.21 -16.22
N GLN A 101 0.30 -8.74 -17.08
CA GLN A 101 -0.85 -9.57 -16.73
C GLN A 101 -0.91 -10.74 -17.71
N ALA A 102 -1.28 -11.91 -17.22
CA ALA A 102 -1.54 -13.07 -18.06
C ALA A 102 -2.74 -13.86 -17.54
N GLY A 103 -3.44 -14.54 -18.43
CA GLY A 103 -4.58 -15.36 -18.05
C GLY A 103 -4.92 -16.44 -19.08
N LEU A 104 -5.51 -17.49 -18.57
CA LEU A 104 -6.00 -18.63 -19.34
C LEU A 104 -7.38 -19.01 -18.82
N ILE A 105 -8.31 -19.31 -19.72
CA ILE A 105 -9.61 -19.91 -19.41
C ILE A 105 -9.88 -21.07 -20.34
N TYR A 106 -10.24 -22.19 -19.79
CA TYR A 106 -10.68 -23.36 -20.55
C TYR A 106 -12.19 -23.57 -20.34
N VAL A 107 -12.95 -23.66 -21.45
CA VAL A 107 -14.41 -23.74 -21.45
C VAL A 107 -14.87 -25.12 -21.89
N PHE A 108 -15.64 -25.77 -21.04
CA PHE A 108 -16.29 -27.06 -21.30
C PHE A 108 -17.77 -26.83 -21.53
N LYS A 109 -18.29 -27.09 -22.73
CA LYS A 109 -19.71 -27.00 -23.04
C LYS A 109 -20.39 -28.32 -22.76
N ASN A 110 -21.54 -28.26 -22.11
CA ASN A 110 -22.41 -29.39 -21.93
C ASN A 110 -23.54 -29.34 -22.97
N TYR A 111 -23.63 -30.40 -23.76
CA TYR A 111 -24.63 -30.54 -24.83
C TYR A 111 -25.80 -31.45 -24.41
N GLY A 112 -25.87 -31.86 -23.15
CA GLY A 112 -26.98 -32.65 -22.60
C GLY A 112 -28.17 -31.81 -22.19
N ASP A 113 -29.29 -32.46 -21.89
CA ASP A 113 -30.60 -31.84 -21.53
C ASP A 113 -30.62 -31.25 -20.10
N GLY A 114 -29.50 -31.09 -19.46
CA GLY A 114 -29.40 -30.59 -18.08
C GLY A 114 -29.44 -29.04 -18.00
N ASN A 115 -29.67 -28.52 -16.78
CA ASN A 115 -29.64 -27.08 -16.52
C ASN A 115 -28.22 -26.46 -16.57
N LEU A 116 -27.16 -27.29 -16.51
CA LEU A 116 -25.75 -26.83 -16.58
C LEU A 116 -25.31 -26.78 -18.05
N ASN A 117 -25.14 -25.61 -18.59
CA ASN A 117 -24.75 -25.39 -19.99
C ASN A 117 -23.25 -25.38 -20.21
N LYS A 118 -22.50 -24.79 -19.31
CA LYS A 118 -21.05 -24.64 -19.38
C LYS A 118 -20.41 -24.76 -18.02
N PHE A 119 -19.18 -25.22 -18.01
CA PHE A 119 -18.25 -25.21 -16.91
C PHE A 119 -16.92 -24.66 -17.40
N SER A 120 -16.27 -23.83 -16.63
CA SER A 120 -14.99 -23.24 -17.02
C SER A 120 -13.99 -23.29 -15.86
N ILE A 121 -12.72 -23.52 -16.20
CA ILE A 121 -11.59 -23.42 -15.28
C ILE A 121 -10.65 -22.35 -15.83
N GLY A 122 -10.22 -21.44 -14.96
CA GLY A 122 -9.35 -20.35 -15.35
C GLY A 122 -8.22 -20.09 -14.37
N LEU A 123 -7.16 -19.50 -14.89
CA LEU A 123 -6.05 -18.94 -14.14
C LEU A 123 -5.87 -17.50 -14.60
N ASN A 124 -5.73 -16.58 -13.68
CA ASN A 124 -5.39 -15.20 -13.97
C ASN A 124 -4.32 -14.71 -13.02
N PHE A 125 -3.26 -14.14 -13.56
CA PHE A 125 -2.17 -13.51 -12.84
C PHE A 125 -2.16 -12.02 -13.14
N GLN A 126 -2.19 -11.19 -12.11
CA GLN A 126 -2.16 -9.72 -12.25
C GLN A 126 -1.59 -9.06 -10.99
N SER A 127 -1.02 -7.87 -11.15
CA SER A 127 -0.64 -7.03 -10.02
C SER A 127 -1.89 -6.41 -9.39
N GLN A 128 -2.04 -6.57 -8.07
CA GLN A 128 -3.06 -5.87 -7.26
C GLN A 128 -2.59 -4.49 -6.88
N ASN A 129 -1.30 -4.34 -6.60
CA ASN A 129 -0.68 -3.06 -6.32
C ASN A 129 0.78 -3.06 -6.79
N ASN A 130 1.26 -1.89 -7.18
CA ASN A 130 2.65 -1.62 -7.50
C ASN A 130 3.12 -0.54 -6.53
N PHE A 131 4.18 -0.83 -5.78
CA PHE A 131 4.73 0.04 -4.76
C PHE A 131 5.87 0.93 -5.26
N ASN A 132 6.11 0.96 -6.59
CA ASN A 132 7.16 1.79 -7.16
C ASN A 132 6.78 3.28 -7.06
N GLU A 133 7.47 3.97 -6.19
CA GLU A 133 7.25 5.38 -5.87
C GLU A 133 8.58 6.04 -5.51
N GLU A 134 8.78 7.24 -6.02
CA GLU A 134 9.88 8.13 -5.64
C GLU A 134 9.30 9.48 -5.23
N VAL A 135 9.62 9.93 -4.01
CA VAL A 135 9.21 11.24 -3.50
C VAL A 135 10.41 11.96 -2.91
N LYS A 136 10.58 13.22 -3.29
CA LYS A 136 11.49 14.15 -2.61
C LYS A 136 10.66 15.25 -1.97
N ILE A 137 10.87 15.48 -0.68
CA ILE A 137 10.26 16.56 0.08
C ILE A 137 11.39 17.44 0.59
N SER A 138 11.36 18.72 0.31
CA SER A 138 12.36 19.64 0.82
C SER A 138 11.74 20.95 1.25
N GLY A 139 12.32 21.59 2.27
CA GLY A 139 11.85 22.87 2.76
C GLY A 139 12.61 23.33 3.99
N ARG A 140 12.30 24.55 4.45
CA ARG A 140 12.82 25.10 5.69
C ARG A 140 11.75 25.06 6.78
N SER A 141 12.07 24.46 7.92
CA SER A 141 11.14 24.27 9.04
C SER A 141 11.70 24.83 10.34
N ASN A 142 10.84 25.29 11.25
CA ASN A 142 11.18 25.63 12.62
C ASN A 142 11.01 24.42 13.56
N ASN A 143 11.03 23.23 13.02
CA ASN A 143 11.00 21.96 13.73
C ASN A 143 12.10 21.06 13.17
N SER A 144 12.63 20.13 13.97
CA SER A 144 13.73 19.24 13.60
C SER A 144 13.44 17.81 14.02
N ILE A 145 14.12 16.85 13.37
CA ILE A 145 14.04 15.43 13.69
C ILE A 145 14.55 15.10 15.09
N ASP A 146 15.32 15.99 15.74
CA ASP A 146 15.75 15.80 17.13
C ASP A 146 14.57 15.52 18.06
N LYS A 147 13.39 16.13 17.80
CA LYS A 147 12.17 15.88 18.58
C LYS A 147 11.61 14.47 18.40
N PHE A 148 11.83 13.83 17.24
CA PHE A 148 11.49 12.41 17.06
C PHE A 148 12.32 11.55 18.02
N PHE A 149 13.64 11.77 18.10
CA PHE A 149 14.51 11.04 18.99
C PHE A 149 14.25 11.37 20.47
N LEU A 150 13.99 12.65 20.79
CA LEU A 150 13.61 13.07 22.14
C LEU A 150 12.31 12.41 22.61
N ASN A 151 11.28 12.37 21.79
CA ASN A 151 10.01 11.72 22.14
C ASN A 151 10.19 10.21 22.38
N ASN A 152 11.01 9.55 21.55
CA ASN A 152 11.32 8.13 21.73
C ASN A 152 12.21 7.85 22.94
N SER A 153 12.91 8.87 23.49
CA SER A 153 13.75 8.71 24.70
C SER A 153 12.97 8.85 26.01
N ILE A 154 11.71 9.28 25.96
CA ILE A 154 10.89 9.46 27.17
C ILE A 154 10.72 8.12 27.91
N GLY A 155 11.15 8.10 29.18
CA GLY A 155 11.09 6.92 30.03
C GLY A 155 12.19 5.87 29.80
N ILE A 156 13.09 6.10 28.85
CA ILE A 156 14.24 5.21 28.61
C ILE A 156 15.35 5.51 29.60
N ASN A 157 15.85 4.48 30.28
CA ASN A 157 16.96 4.60 31.20
C ASN A 157 18.29 4.73 30.44
N ILE A 158 19.11 5.74 30.82
CA ILE A 158 20.41 6.00 30.21
C ILE A 158 21.33 4.77 30.24
N ASN A 159 21.29 3.97 31.32
CA ASN A 159 22.11 2.78 31.46
C ASN A 159 21.79 1.71 30.41
N ASN A 160 20.57 1.70 29.85
CA ASN A 160 20.18 0.75 28.82
C ASN A 160 20.72 1.13 27.44
N ILE A 161 20.93 2.44 27.19
CA ILE A 161 21.36 2.96 25.87
C ILE A 161 22.82 3.43 25.88
N SER A 162 23.53 3.29 26.99
CA SER A 162 24.98 3.49 27.08
C SER A 162 25.71 2.22 26.67
N VAL A 163 26.81 2.37 25.90
CA VAL A 163 27.67 1.24 25.52
C VAL A 163 28.81 1.15 26.54
N GLY A 164 28.83 0.08 27.33
CA GLY A 164 29.89 -0.18 28.31
C GLY A 164 31.20 -0.60 27.63
N SER A 165 32.30 -0.56 28.41
CA SER A 165 33.66 -0.87 27.91
C SER A 165 33.82 -2.28 27.30
N ASN A 166 32.95 -3.23 27.66
CA ASN A 166 32.94 -4.62 27.17
C ASN A 166 31.78 -4.90 26.21
N GLU A 167 31.05 -3.88 25.81
CA GLU A 167 29.87 -3.98 24.93
C GLU A 167 30.17 -3.37 23.55
N SER A 168 29.36 -3.71 22.58
CA SER A 168 29.41 -3.12 21.25
C SER A 168 28.11 -2.40 20.94
N VAL A 169 28.17 -1.35 20.12
CA VAL A 169 27.02 -0.64 19.55
C VAL A 169 25.99 -1.64 19.01
N ARG A 170 26.47 -2.60 18.21
CA ARG A 170 25.66 -3.69 17.65
C ARG A 170 24.95 -4.53 18.74
N GLY A 171 25.69 -4.91 19.79
CA GLY A 171 25.15 -5.78 20.85
C GLY A 171 24.07 -5.09 21.67
N VAL A 172 24.31 -3.82 22.07
CA VAL A 172 23.32 -3.02 22.83
C VAL A 172 22.09 -2.74 21.98
N TYR A 173 22.26 -2.31 20.71
CA TYR A 173 21.14 -2.04 19.82
C TYR A 173 20.24 -3.27 19.61
N LYS A 174 20.85 -4.46 19.40
CA LYS A 174 20.09 -5.70 19.29
C LYS A 174 19.34 -6.02 20.59
N TRP A 175 20.02 -5.93 21.73
CA TRP A 175 19.40 -6.19 23.03
C TRP A 175 18.21 -5.26 23.30
N LEU A 176 18.31 -4.00 22.91
CA LEU A 176 17.22 -3.02 23.04
C LEU A 176 15.99 -3.45 22.22
N GLY A 177 16.19 -3.86 20.98
CA GLY A 177 15.09 -4.36 20.13
C GLY A 177 14.42 -5.59 20.73
N ASP A 178 15.21 -6.56 21.18
CA ASP A 178 14.72 -7.82 21.75
C ASP A 178 14.01 -7.68 23.11
N ASN A 179 14.34 -6.63 23.92
CA ASN A 179 13.91 -6.55 25.33
C ASN A 179 13.08 -5.31 25.70
N ILE A 180 13.24 -4.20 24.97
CA ILE A 180 12.55 -2.92 25.29
C ILE A 180 11.68 -2.47 24.11
N GLY A 181 12.18 -2.57 22.89
CA GLY A 181 11.45 -2.26 21.65
C GLY A 181 12.01 -1.08 20.86
N TYR A 182 11.30 -0.73 19.80
CA TYR A 182 11.68 0.26 18.80
C TYR A 182 12.05 1.63 19.37
N SER A 183 11.27 2.19 20.32
CA SER A 183 11.55 3.51 20.90
C SER A 183 12.91 3.57 21.59
N ALA A 184 13.32 2.50 22.30
CA ALA A 184 14.63 2.44 22.92
C ALA A 184 15.77 2.38 21.89
N GLN A 185 15.54 1.73 20.74
CA GLN A 185 16.49 1.74 19.63
C GLN A 185 16.62 3.14 19.02
N GLN A 186 15.52 3.89 18.87
CA GLN A 186 15.59 5.29 18.40
C GLN A 186 16.32 6.18 19.41
N ALA A 187 16.01 6.07 20.71
CA ALA A 187 16.74 6.78 21.77
C ALA A 187 18.24 6.46 21.73
N PHE A 188 18.59 5.20 21.51
CA PHE A 188 19.98 4.75 21.37
C PHE A 188 20.68 5.40 20.15
N LEU A 189 20.03 5.41 18.98
CA LEU A 189 20.58 6.05 17.79
C LEU A 189 20.84 7.54 18.04
N GLY A 190 19.87 8.26 18.59
CA GLY A 190 20.00 9.67 18.91
C GLY A 190 21.08 9.95 19.96
N TYR A 191 21.22 9.10 20.98
CA TYR A 191 22.23 9.27 22.04
C TYR A 191 23.66 8.92 21.56
N GLN A 192 23.81 7.78 20.87
CA GLN A 192 25.13 7.34 20.41
C GLN A 192 25.68 8.18 19.25
N SER A 193 24.83 8.91 18.54
CA SER A 193 25.23 9.88 17.52
C SER A 193 25.48 11.28 18.08
N TYR A 194 25.41 11.47 19.40
CA TYR A 194 25.52 12.77 20.08
C TYR A 194 24.47 13.82 19.65
N LEU A 195 23.42 13.42 18.96
CA LEU A 195 22.24 14.28 18.73
C LEU A 195 21.52 14.56 20.04
N LEU A 196 21.40 13.52 20.90
CA LEU A 196 20.86 13.62 22.24
C LEU A 196 21.95 13.58 23.29
N ASN A 197 21.79 14.41 24.31
CA ASN A 197 22.60 14.43 25.52
C ASN A 197 21.75 14.10 26.74
N TYR A 198 22.37 13.67 27.84
CA TYR A 198 21.66 13.29 29.05
C TYR A 198 21.95 14.25 30.18
N ASP A 199 20.90 14.76 30.79
CA ASP A 199 20.94 15.58 32.02
C ASP A 199 20.71 14.68 33.22
N SER A 200 21.78 14.45 34.01
CA SER A 200 21.75 13.61 35.22
C SER A 200 20.92 14.21 36.32
N ASP A 201 20.81 15.54 36.42
CA ASP A 201 20.11 16.23 37.48
C ASP A 201 18.59 16.14 37.32
N ASN A 202 18.14 16.19 36.04
CA ASN A 202 16.73 16.12 35.68
C ASN A 202 16.30 14.72 35.19
N ASN A 203 17.25 13.77 35.07
CA ASN A 203 17.01 12.42 34.54
C ASN A 203 16.28 12.47 33.20
N SER A 204 16.75 13.32 32.28
CA SER A 204 16.09 13.55 30.99
C SER A 204 17.10 13.74 29.87
N PHE A 205 16.64 13.50 28.65
CA PHE A 205 17.42 13.77 27.43
C PHE A 205 17.10 15.16 26.88
N TYR A 206 18.09 15.79 26.25
CA TYR A 206 17.96 17.06 25.56
C TYR A 206 18.82 17.08 24.29
N SER A 207 18.52 17.99 23.37
CA SER A 207 19.29 18.19 22.15
C SER A 207 20.05 19.52 22.21
N LEU A 208 21.22 19.56 21.59
CA LEU A 208 22.02 20.78 21.39
C LEU A 208 21.77 21.41 20.00
N ALA A 209 20.86 20.86 19.21
CA ALA A 209 20.46 21.46 17.95
C ALA A 209 19.69 22.76 18.20
N LYS A 210 20.10 23.83 17.52
CA LYS A 210 19.41 25.14 17.53
C LYS A 210 18.98 25.51 16.13
N TYR A 211 17.71 25.87 15.99
CA TYR A 211 17.08 26.17 14.72
C TYR A 211 15.95 27.22 14.84
N ASP A 212 16.15 28.24 15.67
CA ASP A 212 15.19 29.35 15.87
C ASP A 212 14.92 30.09 14.54
N ASN A 213 15.94 30.18 13.66
CA ASN A 213 15.82 30.71 12.33
C ASN A 213 15.41 29.66 11.28
N GLY A 214 15.08 28.45 11.72
CA GLY A 214 14.71 27.29 10.91
C GLY A 214 15.92 26.44 10.49
N VAL A 215 15.62 25.21 10.05
CA VAL A 215 16.56 24.21 9.53
C VAL A 215 16.12 23.76 8.15
N ASN A 216 17.04 23.52 7.24
CA ASN A 216 16.74 22.93 5.95
C ASN A 216 16.50 21.43 6.11
N GLN A 217 15.41 20.95 5.57
CA GLN A 217 15.00 19.54 5.61
C GLN A 217 14.90 18.99 4.20
N GLU A 218 15.45 17.79 3.99
CA GLU A 218 15.27 17.00 2.78
C GLU A 218 14.87 15.58 3.19
N ASN A 219 13.76 15.10 2.65
CA ASN A 219 13.29 13.73 2.87
C ASN A 219 13.14 13.05 1.52
N PHE A 220 13.88 11.95 1.34
CA PHE A 220 13.84 11.10 0.16
C PHE A 220 13.14 9.81 0.53
N ILE A 221 12.13 9.45 -0.24
CA ILE A 221 11.40 8.21 -0.13
C ILE A 221 11.54 7.51 -1.46
N PHE A 222 12.17 6.35 -1.43
CA PHE A 222 12.20 5.44 -2.55
C PHE A 222 11.48 4.16 -2.13
N SER A 223 10.52 3.72 -2.92
CA SER A 223 9.81 2.47 -2.70
C SER A 223 9.74 1.70 -4.00
N GLU A 224 9.96 0.39 -3.94
CA GLU A 224 9.70 -0.51 -5.05
C GLU A 224 9.08 -1.81 -4.55
N GLY A 225 8.47 -2.55 -5.48
CA GLY A 225 7.87 -3.82 -5.14
C GLY A 225 6.46 -3.99 -5.68
N HIS A 226 5.81 -5.04 -5.21
CA HIS A 226 4.53 -5.48 -5.74
C HIS A 226 3.67 -6.21 -4.70
N ASN A 227 2.37 -6.20 -4.93
CA ASN A 227 1.43 -7.20 -4.45
C ASN A 227 0.82 -7.87 -5.69
N ASN A 228 1.31 -9.03 -6.03
CA ASN A 228 0.81 -9.82 -7.15
C ASN A 228 -0.27 -10.79 -6.67
N MET A 229 -1.25 -11.08 -7.54
CA MET A 229 -2.33 -12.01 -7.25
C MET A 229 -2.47 -13.04 -8.36
N ALA A 230 -2.40 -14.31 -8.00
CA ALA A 230 -2.79 -15.43 -8.83
C ALA A 230 -4.19 -15.90 -8.41
N SER A 231 -5.15 -15.89 -9.34
CA SER A 231 -6.52 -16.35 -9.11
C SER A 231 -6.76 -17.66 -9.85
N PHE A 232 -7.12 -18.71 -9.11
CA PHE A 232 -7.67 -19.94 -9.66
C PHE A 232 -9.20 -19.83 -9.67
N ASN A 233 -9.81 -19.89 -10.84
CA ASN A 233 -11.24 -19.73 -11.05
C ASN A 233 -11.91 -21.03 -11.45
N ILE A 234 -13.06 -21.28 -10.84
CA ILE A 234 -14.02 -22.28 -11.29
C ILE A 234 -15.36 -21.59 -11.48
N SER A 235 -15.99 -21.76 -12.63
CA SER A 235 -17.24 -21.08 -12.92
C SER A 235 -18.21 -21.91 -13.76
N TRP A 236 -19.49 -21.61 -13.60
CA TRP A 236 -20.60 -22.37 -14.18
C TRP A 236 -21.65 -21.46 -14.79
N GLN A 237 -22.22 -21.88 -15.93
CA GLN A 237 -23.43 -21.30 -16.49
C GLN A 237 -24.60 -22.26 -16.33
N PHE A 238 -25.60 -21.83 -15.59
CA PHE A 238 -26.88 -22.53 -15.46
C PHE A 238 -27.93 -21.88 -16.35
N ARG A 239 -28.60 -22.69 -17.17
CA ARG A 239 -29.48 -22.21 -18.23
C ARG A 239 -28.75 -21.14 -19.08
N SER A 240 -29.49 -20.25 -19.75
CA SER A 240 -28.90 -19.19 -20.59
C SER A 240 -28.62 -17.88 -19.85
N ASN A 241 -28.96 -17.78 -18.57
CA ASN A 241 -29.09 -16.50 -17.87
C ASN A 241 -28.36 -16.39 -16.52
N LEU A 242 -28.00 -17.48 -15.89
CA LEU A 242 -27.30 -17.46 -14.59
C LEU A 242 -25.88 -17.96 -14.71
N TYR A 243 -24.94 -17.12 -14.32
CA TYR A 243 -23.52 -17.42 -14.22
C TYR A 243 -23.06 -17.32 -12.77
N MET A 244 -22.28 -18.27 -12.34
CA MET A 244 -21.73 -18.37 -10.98
C MET A 244 -20.24 -18.66 -11.04
N GLY A 245 -19.49 -18.27 -10.02
CA GLY A 245 -18.08 -18.59 -9.96
C GLY A 245 -17.47 -18.42 -8.58
N LEU A 246 -16.36 -19.11 -8.39
CA LEU A 246 -15.52 -19.04 -7.20
C LEU A 246 -14.06 -18.81 -7.62
N ASN A 247 -13.35 -18.01 -6.85
CA ASN A 247 -11.90 -17.85 -6.95
C ASN A 247 -11.24 -18.23 -5.64
N PHE A 248 -10.08 -18.87 -5.78
CA PHE A 248 -9.05 -18.99 -4.77
C PHE A 248 -7.93 -18.04 -5.19
N ASN A 249 -7.67 -17.01 -4.37
CA ASN A 249 -6.67 -16.00 -4.68
C ASN A 249 -5.46 -16.18 -3.78
N PHE A 250 -4.28 -16.24 -4.39
CA PHE A 250 -2.98 -16.30 -3.75
C PHE A 250 -2.27 -14.98 -4.01
N HIS A 251 -1.76 -14.37 -2.95
CA HIS A 251 -1.04 -13.11 -3.01
C HIS A 251 0.42 -13.32 -2.65
N ASP A 252 1.29 -12.59 -3.33
CA ASP A 252 2.73 -12.50 -3.09
C ASP A 252 3.10 -11.03 -2.95
N ILE A 253 3.72 -10.68 -1.83
CA ILE A 253 4.10 -9.30 -1.50
C ILE A 253 5.61 -9.22 -1.34
N LEU A 254 6.18 -8.22 -2.01
CA LEU A 254 7.51 -7.68 -1.77
C LEU A 254 7.40 -6.15 -1.77
N ILE A 255 7.88 -5.50 -0.72
CA ILE A 255 8.02 -4.05 -0.64
C ILE A 255 9.43 -3.76 -0.13
N GLU A 256 10.20 -2.99 -0.89
CA GLU A 256 11.48 -2.44 -0.47
C GLU A 256 11.32 -0.93 -0.37
N LYS A 257 11.62 -0.36 0.79
CA LYS A 257 11.44 1.08 1.05
C LYS A 257 12.68 1.64 1.71
N GLU A 258 13.25 2.66 1.10
CA GLU A 258 14.27 3.51 1.69
C GLU A 258 13.66 4.86 2.07
N LEU A 259 13.88 5.28 3.31
CA LEU A 259 13.59 6.61 3.79
C LEU A 259 14.91 7.22 4.26
N ARG A 260 15.28 8.36 3.69
CA ARG A 260 16.45 9.15 4.10
C ARG A 260 16.01 10.56 4.44
N HIS A 261 16.25 10.99 5.67
CA HIS A 261 15.98 12.33 6.15
C HIS A 261 17.29 13.06 6.46
N ILE A 262 17.47 14.22 5.85
CA ILE A 262 18.67 15.05 6.02
C ILE A 262 18.25 16.40 6.58
N GLU A 263 18.97 16.88 7.61
CA GLU A 263 18.84 18.24 8.11
C GLU A 263 20.18 18.96 8.05
N SER A 264 20.14 20.24 7.67
CA SER A 264 21.32 21.08 7.53
C SER A 264 20.99 22.56 7.69
N ASN A 265 22.04 23.39 7.75
CA ASN A 265 21.87 24.85 7.88
C ASN A 265 21.12 25.24 9.17
N PHE A 266 21.55 24.65 10.28
CA PHE A 266 21.17 25.02 11.64
C PHE A 266 21.64 26.46 11.97
N ASP A 267 21.23 27.00 13.10
CA ASP A 267 21.70 28.29 13.57
C ASP A 267 23.23 28.28 13.82
N SER A 268 23.89 29.44 13.66
CA SER A 268 25.35 29.53 13.74
C SER A 268 25.93 29.21 15.11
N ASP A 269 25.11 29.23 16.17
CA ASP A 269 25.45 28.86 17.53
C ASP A 269 24.93 27.44 17.91
N SER A 270 24.45 26.69 16.92
CA SER A 270 24.09 25.29 17.10
C SER A 270 25.34 24.42 17.21
N ALA A 271 25.34 23.51 18.19
CA ALA A 271 26.39 22.49 18.26
C ALA A 271 26.19 21.40 17.17
N ILE A 272 24.97 21.18 16.72
CA ILE A 272 24.64 20.25 15.63
C ILE A 272 24.63 21.02 14.30
N THR A 273 25.33 20.51 13.29
CA THR A 273 25.45 21.14 11.96
C THR A 273 24.78 20.36 10.85
N ASN A 274 24.71 19.02 10.97
CA ASN A 274 24.04 18.15 9.99
C ASN A 274 23.52 16.89 10.66
N ILE A 275 22.42 16.37 10.15
CA ILE A 275 21.80 15.09 10.55
C ILE A 275 21.46 14.32 9.27
N ASP A 276 21.79 13.03 9.20
CA ASP A 276 21.41 12.10 8.13
C ASP A 276 20.89 10.80 8.77
N PHE A 277 19.60 10.61 8.72
CA PHE A 277 18.92 9.42 9.25
C PHE A 277 18.33 8.59 8.14
N ARG A 278 18.59 7.28 8.15
CA ARG A 278 18.15 6.35 7.10
C ARG A 278 17.49 5.12 7.67
N ASN A 279 16.37 4.74 7.05
CA ASN A 279 15.66 3.50 7.29
C ASN A 279 15.58 2.72 5.99
N TYR A 280 15.97 1.46 6.01
CA TYR A 280 15.77 0.49 4.93
C TYR A 280 14.82 -0.58 5.43
N LEU A 281 13.64 -0.64 4.85
CA LEU A 281 12.59 -1.59 5.21
C LEU A 281 12.30 -2.51 4.03
N THR A 282 12.41 -3.82 4.25
CA THR A 282 11.93 -4.83 3.30
C THR A 282 10.78 -5.60 3.94
N THR A 283 9.61 -5.57 3.31
CA THR A 283 8.44 -6.37 3.71
C THR A 283 8.23 -7.49 2.70
N VAL A 284 8.21 -8.72 3.17
CA VAL A 284 7.92 -9.90 2.34
C VAL A 284 6.76 -10.70 2.94
N GLY A 285 6.01 -11.39 2.09
CA GLY A 285 5.02 -12.31 2.59
C GLY A 285 4.00 -12.79 1.56
N ASN A 286 3.06 -13.59 2.05
CA ASN A 286 2.05 -14.24 1.24
C ASN A 286 0.67 -14.02 1.83
N GLY A 287 -0.35 -14.11 0.98
CA GLY A 287 -1.73 -13.93 1.40
C GLY A 287 -2.71 -14.83 0.68
N LEU A 288 -3.84 -15.09 1.33
CA LEU A 288 -4.93 -15.91 0.80
C LEU A 288 -6.27 -15.21 0.94
N SER A 289 -7.11 -15.30 -0.08
CA SER A 289 -8.52 -14.89 -0.01
C SER A 289 -9.41 -15.76 -0.89
N LEU A 290 -10.69 -15.80 -0.56
CA LEU A 290 -11.73 -16.45 -1.34
C LEU A 290 -12.65 -15.38 -1.94
N GLN A 291 -13.19 -15.68 -3.12
CA GLN A 291 -14.16 -14.79 -3.75
C GLN A 291 -15.26 -15.60 -4.41
N GLY A 292 -16.51 -15.19 -4.17
CA GLY A 292 -17.69 -15.73 -4.85
C GLY A 292 -18.36 -14.68 -5.72
N GLY A 293 -18.99 -15.11 -6.81
CA GLY A 293 -19.66 -14.18 -7.71
C GLY A 293 -20.81 -14.77 -8.50
N PHE A 294 -21.75 -13.86 -8.87
CA PHE A 294 -22.93 -14.15 -9.67
C PHE A 294 -23.09 -13.10 -10.76
N ILE A 295 -23.55 -13.50 -11.94
CA ILE A 295 -24.07 -12.62 -12.98
C ILE A 295 -25.42 -13.20 -13.45
N TYR A 296 -26.44 -12.34 -13.47
CA TYR A 296 -27.77 -12.69 -13.97
C TYR A 296 -28.13 -11.84 -15.17
N LYS A 297 -28.49 -12.50 -16.28
CA LYS A 297 -28.83 -11.87 -17.56
C LYS A 297 -30.35 -11.80 -17.74
N ILE A 298 -30.88 -10.60 -18.01
CA ILE A 298 -32.30 -10.32 -18.33
C ILE A 298 -32.35 -9.57 -19.66
N GLY A 299 -32.55 -10.29 -20.74
CA GLY A 299 -32.50 -9.67 -22.07
C GLY A 299 -31.15 -9.01 -22.34
N SER A 300 -31.15 -7.69 -22.55
CA SER A 300 -29.95 -6.87 -22.79
C SER A 300 -29.27 -6.41 -21.49
N ILE A 301 -29.90 -6.59 -20.34
CA ILE A 301 -29.37 -6.14 -19.03
C ILE A 301 -28.67 -7.30 -18.35
N ARG A 302 -27.59 -7.00 -17.62
CA ARG A 302 -26.90 -7.93 -16.72
C ARG A 302 -26.76 -7.28 -15.37
N LEU A 303 -27.01 -8.07 -14.31
CA LEU A 303 -26.77 -7.69 -12.92
C LEU A 303 -25.68 -8.58 -12.35
N GLY A 304 -24.74 -8.01 -11.64
CA GLY A 304 -23.60 -8.70 -11.05
C GLY A 304 -23.51 -8.46 -9.55
N LEU A 305 -23.10 -9.51 -8.83
CA LEU A 305 -22.77 -9.47 -7.40
C LEU A 305 -21.47 -10.25 -7.21
N SER A 306 -20.53 -9.69 -6.47
CA SER A 306 -19.30 -10.39 -6.08
C SER A 306 -18.91 -10.01 -4.65
N TYR A 307 -18.48 -11.02 -3.88
CA TYR A 307 -17.94 -10.85 -2.54
C TYR A 307 -16.57 -11.51 -2.44
N LYS A 308 -15.54 -10.72 -2.05
CA LYS A 308 -14.20 -11.18 -1.71
C LYS A 308 -14.04 -11.11 -0.18
N THR A 309 -13.63 -12.21 0.42
CA THR A 309 -13.28 -12.25 1.85
C THR A 309 -12.13 -11.26 2.13
N PRO A 310 -11.85 -10.91 3.38
CA PRO A 310 -10.55 -10.37 3.73
C PRO A 310 -9.43 -11.24 3.14
N THR A 311 -8.34 -10.61 2.73
CA THR A 311 -7.10 -11.32 2.47
C THR A 311 -6.35 -11.43 3.79
N TYR A 312 -5.96 -12.64 4.14
CA TYR A 312 -5.12 -12.92 5.31
C TYR A 312 -3.69 -13.06 4.82
N TYR A 313 -2.83 -12.17 5.27
CA TYR A 313 -1.41 -12.13 4.97
C TYR A 313 -0.59 -12.55 6.17
N THR A 314 0.47 -13.31 5.95
CA THR A 314 1.57 -13.49 6.88
C THR A 314 2.76 -12.76 6.31
N LEU A 315 3.29 -11.80 7.07
CA LEU A 315 4.28 -10.81 6.64
C LEU A 315 5.49 -10.82 7.57
N GLU A 316 6.64 -10.49 7.00
CA GLU A 316 7.89 -10.26 7.70
C GLU A 316 8.47 -8.93 7.25
N ASP A 317 8.74 -8.05 8.22
CA ASP A 317 9.45 -6.78 8.02
C ASP A 317 10.90 -6.92 8.48
N ASN A 318 11.83 -6.52 7.61
CA ASN A 318 13.26 -6.48 7.85
C ASN A 318 13.69 -5.01 7.83
N LEU A 319 14.05 -4.45 9.01
CA LEU A 319 14.40 -3.04 9.18
C LEU A 319 15.88 -2.88 9.54
N ASP A 320 16.62 -2.17 8.67
CA ASP A 320 17.97 -1.67 8.92
C ASP A 320 17.96 -0.16 9.12
N GLN A 321 18.74 0.34 10.08
CA GLN A 321 18.81 1.77 10.40
C GLN A 321 20.24 2.28 10.41
N TYR A 322 20.41 3.54 10.01
CA TYR A 322 21.65 4.28 10.02
C TYR A 322 21.43 5.72 10.49
N MET A 323 22.32 6.21 11.34
CA MET A 323 22.29 7.57 11.83
C MET A 323 23.70 8.19 11.75
N GLU A 324 23.78 9.40 11.20
CA GLU A 324 24.98 10.21 11.16
C GLU A 324 24.66 11.62 11.65
N THR A 325 25.47 12.14 12.55
CA THR A 325 25.34 13.52 13.04
C THR A 325 26.69 14.21 12.93
N SER A 326 26.71 15.41 12.36
CA SER A 326 27.88 16.28 12.41
C SER A 326 27.69 17.35 13.48
N SER A 327 28.72 17.57 14.28
CA SER A 327 28.72 18.54 15.37
C SER A 327 29.97 19.43 15.35
N ILE A 328 29.89 20.56 16.05
CA ILE A 328 31.00 21.50 16.23
C ILE A 328 31.16 21.78 17.74
N ASP A 329 32.40 21.74 18.24
CA ASP A 329 32.69 22.06 19.62
C ASP A 329 32.90 23.58 19.83
N ILE A 330 33.12 23.96 21.09
CA ILE A 330 33.37 25.37 21.47
C ILE A 330 34.67 25.96 20.90
N ASP A 331 35.60 25.10 20.50
CA ASP A 331 36.89 25.47 19.89
C ASP A 331 36.81 25.54 18.35
N GLY A 332 35.65 25.20 17.78
CA GLY A 332 35.41 25.23 16.35
C GLY A 332 35.84 23.95 15.61
N ASN A 333 36.16 22.86 16.32
CA ASN A 333 36.48 21.57 15.70
C ASN A 333 35.19 20.85 15.29
N THR A 334 35.18 20.25 14.12
CA THR A 334 34.07 19.48 13.58
C THR A 334 34.25 17.99 13.84
N TYR A 335 33.20 17.33 14.27
CA TYR A 335 33.11 15.88 14.49
C TYR A 335 31.98 15.29 13.65
N THR A 336 32.16 14.03 13.26
CA THR A 336 31.09 13.26 12.62
C THR A 336 30.96 11.93 13.34
N ASP A 337 29.80 11.70 13.89
CA ASP A 337 29.46 10.51 14.67
C ASP A 337 28.50 9.64 13.87
N ILE A 338 28.92 8.40 13.62
CA ILE A 338 28.16 7.43 12.82
C ILE A 338 27.71 6.29 13.72
N VAL A 339 26.42 6.02 13.72
CA VAL A 339 25.81 4.86 14.37
C VAL A 339 25.21 3.96 13.28
N ASP A 340 25.94 2.92 12.94
CA ASP A 340 25.55 1.86 12.04
C ASP A 340 25.58 0.53 12.80
N PRO A 341 24.43 0.10 13.38
CA PRO A 341 24.39 -1.13 14.17
C PRO A 341 24.66 -2.39 13.35
N ARG A 342 24.41 -2.38 12.03
CA ARG A 342 24.48 -3.54 11.12
C ARG A 342 23.67 -4.72 11.66
N ILE A 343 22.49 -4.41 12.14
CA ILE A 343 21.50 -5.36 12.65
C ILE A 343 20.21 -5.13 11.91
N THR A 344 19.71 -6.16 11.27
CA THR A 344 18.35 -6.20 10.72
C THR A 344 17.40 -6.58 11.84
N ASN A 345 16.45 -5.69 12.16
CA ASN A 345 15.34 -6.00 13.05
C ASN A 345 14.27 -6.75 12.25
N ILE A 346 13.89 -7.92 12.71
CA ILE A 346 12.91 -8.78 12.03
C ILE A 346 11.61 -8.75 12.84
N TYR A 347 10.50 -8.40 12.17
CA TYR A 347 9.17 -8.36 12.76
C TYR A 347 8.24 -9.24 11.93
N GLU A 348 7.79 -10.35 12.52
CA GLU A 348 6.78 -11.22 11.92
C GLU A 348 5.40 -10.82 12.42
N TYR A 349 4.42 -10.73 11.53
CA TYR A 349 3.03 -10.40 11.89
C TYR A 349 2.04 -10.90 10.85
N ASP A 350 0.80 -11.06 11.29
CA ASP A 350 -0.32 -11.31 10.40
C ASP A 350 -1.09 -10.02 10.11
N PHE A 351 -1.53 -9.87 8.87
CA PHE A 351 -2.31 -8.72 8.44
C PHE A 351 -3.59 -9.15 7.75
N LYS A 352 -4.70 -8.53 8.15
CA LYS A 352 -6.02 -8.77 7.59
C LYS A 352 -6.53 -7.54 6.88
N SER A 353 -6.70 -7.62 5.53
CA SER A 353 -7.28 -6.55 4.73
C SER A 353 -8.81 -6.46 4.89
N PRO A 354 -9.47 -5.38 4.43
CA PRO A 354 -10.94 -5.34 4.41
C PRO A 354 -11.53 -6.32 3.39
N SER A 355 -12.73 -6.83 3.67
CA SER A 355 -13.53 -7.54 2.65
C SER A 355 -14.06 -6.56 1.60
N LYS A 356 -14.37 -7.07 0.40
CA LYS A 356 -14.86 -6.27 -0.74
C LYS A 356 -16.20 -6.84 -1.25
N LEU A 357 -17.23 -5.99 -1.28
CA LEU A 357 -18.52 -6.29 -1.90
C LEU A 357 -18.65 -5.44 -3.17
N THR A 358 -18.95 -6.06 -4.31
CA THR A 358 -19.16 -5.37 -5.58
C THR A 358 -20.58 -5.64 -6.09
N LEU A 359 -21.33 -4.56 -6.33
CA LEU A 359 -22.62 -4.57 -7.03
C LEU A 359 -22.41 -3.97 -8.41
N SER A 360 -22.96 -4.61 -9.43
CA SER A 360 -22.68 -4.26 -10.82
C SER A 360 -23.92 -4.29 -11.69
N GLY A 361 -23.96 -3.37 -12.66
CA GLY A 361 -24.97 -3.35 -13.70
C GLY A 361 -24.35 -3.17 -15.07
N ALA A 362 -24.86 -3.84 -16.10
CA ALA A 362 -24.43 -3.67 -17.46
C ALA A 362 -25.59 -3.78 -18.46
N ALA A 363 -25.47 -3.07 -19.57
CA ALA A 363 -26.35 -3.17 -20.72
C ALA A 363 -25.54 -3.55 -21.98
N VAL A 364 -26.03 -4.57 -22.72
CA VAL A 364 -25.45 -5.02 -23.99
C VAL A 364 -26.51 -4.83 -25.07
N ILE A 365 -26.39 -3.76 -25.85
CA ILE A 365 -27.41 -3.34 -26.82
C ILE A 365 -26.92 -3.76 -28.20
N ASN A 366 -27.71 -4.60 -28.87
CA ASN A 366 -27.46 -5.11 -30.22
C ASN A 366 -26.05 -5.70 -30.48
N ASN A 367 -25.38 -6.18 -29.39
CA ASN A 367 -23.98 -6.59 -29.40
C ASN A 367 -22.99 -5.52 -29.88
N MET A 368 -23.43 -4.28 -30.03
CA MET A 368 -22.66 -3.16 -30.56
C MET A 368 -22.28 -2.15 -29.49
N ILE A 369 -23.18 -1.83 -28.55
CA ILE A 369 -22.94 -0.90 -27.46
C ILE A 369 -22.97 -1.66 -26.14
N LEU A 370 -21.91 -1.53 -25.37
CA LEU A 370 -21.81 -2.05 -24.02
C LEU A 370 -21.64 -0.87 -23.05
N LEU A 371 -22.48 -0.82 -22.03
CA LEU A 371 -22.37 0.12 -20.91
C LEU A 371 -22.27 -0.68 -19.64
N SER A 372 -21.43 -0.26 -18.70
CA SER A 372 -21.27 -0.95 -17.43
C SER A 372 -20.91 0.00 -16.32
N PHE A 373 -21.39 -0.34 -15.09
CA PHE A 373 -20.96 0.35 -13.90
C PHE A 373 -20.84 -0.62 -12.73
N ASP A 374 -19.91 -0.33 -11.79
CA ASP A 374 -19.72 -1.07 -10.55
C ASP A 374 -19.75 -0.11 -9.35
N ILE A 375 -20.36 -0.56 -8.26
CA ILE A 375 -20.28 0.06 -6.93
C ILE A 375 -19.55 -0.94 -6.05
N ILE A 376 -18.46 -0.48 -5.40
CA ILE A 376 -17.58 -1.33 -4.60
C ILE A 376 -17.55 -0.80 -3.18
N SER A 377 -17.96 -1.63 -2.23
CA SER A 377 -17.95 -1.31 -0.79
C SER A 377 -16.79 -2.00 -0.10
N LYS A 378 -15.99 -1.22 0.64
CA LYS A 378 -14.90 -1.69 1.49
C LYS A 378 -14.95 -0.97 2.84
N ASN A 379 -14.70 -1.69 3.93
CA ASN A 379 -14.63 -1.09 5.26
C ASN A 379 -13.20 -1.18 5.82
N TYR A 380 -12.43 -0.12 5.63
CA TYR A 380 -11.04 -0.05 6.07
C TYR A 380 -10.88 -0.05 7.60
N SER A 381 -11.90 0.34 8.37
CA SER A 381 -11.85 0.26 9.84
C SER A 381 -11.84 -1.19 10.38
N LYS A 382 -12.05 -2.19 9.50
CA LYS A 382 -11.96 -3.61 9.83
C LYS A 382 -10.60 -4.23 9.52
N THR A 383 -9.67 -3.45 9.01
CA THR A 383 -8.27 -3.86 8.85
C THR A 383 -7.64 -4.14 10.19
N ARG A 384 -6.79 -5.16 10.31
CA ARG A 384 -6.15 -5.56 11.56
C ARG A 384 -4.74 -6.05 11.33
N PHE A 385 -3.89 -5.71 12.28
CA PHE A 385 -2.61 -6.37 12.52
C PHE A 385 -2.79 -7.36 13.68
N ASP A 386 -2.27 -8.55 13.53
CA ASP A 386 -2.30 -9.58 14.56
C ASP A 386 -0.89 -10.16 14.77
N HIS A 387 -0.61 -10.66 15.97
CA HIS A 387 0.64 -11.33 16.32
C HIS A 387 0.32 -12.47 17.29
N GLN A 388 1.27 -13.41 17.48
CA GLN A 388 1.14 -14.53 18.44
C GLN A 388 0.82 -14.07 19.86
N PHE A 389 1.23 -12.84 20.24
CA PHE A 389 0.92 -12.21 21.52
C PHE A 389 -0.23 -11.22 21.31
N GLU A 390 -1.40 -11.49 21.89
CA GLU A 390 -2.69 -10.85 21.57
C GLU A 390 -2.73 -9.32 21.71
N ASP A 391 -1.92 -8.71 22.58
CA ASP A 391 -2.05 -7.27 22.89
C ASP A 391 -1.10 -6.35 22.14
N VAL A 392 -0.19 -6.91 21.36
CA VAL A 392 0.89 -6.19 20.69
C VAL A 392 0.39 -5.05 19.80
N TYR A 393 -0.63 -5.30 18.97
CA TYR A 393 -1.19 -4.32 18.03
C TYR A 393 -2.48 -3.65 18.53
N LEU A 394 -2.84 -3.75 19.81
CA LEU A 394 -4.11 -3.26 20.33
C LEU A 394 -4.30 -1.75 20.07
N GLU A 395 -3.30 -0.93 20.36
CA GLU A 395 -3.38 0.52 20.16
C GLU A 395 -3.43 0.91 18.68
N LEU A 396 -2.60 0.28 17.84
CA LEU A 396 -2.64 0.49 16.40
C LEU A 396 -4.00 0.08 15.81
N ASN A 397 -4.52 -1.07 16.19
CA ASN A 397 -5.83 -1.53 15.75
C ASN A 397 -6.97 -0.59 16.21
N ASN A 398 -6.88 -0.03 17.41
CA ASN A 398 -7.80 0.99 17.89
C ASN A 398 -7.66 2.30 17.08
N ALA A 399 -6.44 2.69 16.72
CA ALA A 399 -6.20 3.85 15.87
C ALA A 399 -6.77 3.65 14.45
N LEU A 400 -6.66 2.44 13.87
CA LEU A 400 -7.31 2.10 12.59
C LEU A 400 -8.82 2.29 12.66
N VAL A 401 -9.48 1.81 13.73
CA VAL A 401 -10.93 2.02 13.94
C VAL A 401 -11.28 3.50 14.08
N ARG A 402 -10.47 4.29 14.80
CA ARG A 402 -10.74 5.72 15.01
C ARG A 402 -10.57 6.54 13.73
N ASN A 403 -9.57 6.24 12.90
CA ASN A 403 -9.16 7.09 11.77
C ASN A 403 -9.69 6.63 10.42
N LEU A 404 -10.03 5.35 10.25
CA LEU A 404 -10.46 4.78 8.97
C LEU A 404 -11.98 4.59 8.89
N ASN A 405 -12.50 4.59 7.65
CA ASN A 405 -13.92 4.58 7.35
C ASN A 405 -14.32 3.43 6.40
N SER A 406 -15.63 3.26 6.22
CA SER A 406 -16.22 2.51 5.13
C SER A 406 -16.35 3.43 3.90
N VAL A 407 -15.97 2.93 2.73
CA VAL A 407 -16.00 3.68 1.47
C VAL A 407 -16.81 2.99 0.39
N LEU A 408 -17.31 3.78 -0.55
CA LEU A 408 -17.92 3.32 -1.79
C LEU A 408 -17.09 3.85 -2.96
N ASP A 409 -16.54 2.94 -3.75
CA ASP A 409 -15.81 3.26 -4.98
C ASP A 409 -16.70 3.01 -6.19
N TYR A 410 -16.43 3.70 -7.30
CA TYR A 410 -17.25 3.67 -8.51
C TYR A 410 -16.42 3.46 -9.76
N ASN A 411 -16.84 2.52 -10.62
CA ASN A 411 -16.26 2.33 -11.93
C ASN A 411 -17.35 2.47 -13.00
N PHE A 412 -17.01 3.14 -14.11
CA PHE A 412 -17.87 3.32 -15.26
C PHE A 412 -17.12 2.92 -16.54
N GLY A 413 -17.81 2.24 -17.45
CA GLY A 413 -17.23 1.79 -18.70
C GLY A 413 -18.22 1.78 -19.85
N ALA A 414 -17.72 2.12 -21.05
CA ALA A 414 -18.46 2.04 -22.30
C ALA A 414 -17.58 1.43 -23.41
N GLU A 415 -18.20 0.60 -24.26
CA GLU A 415 -17.56 0.03 -25.45
C GLU A 415 -18.52 0.16 -26.65
N LEU A 416 -18.01 0.68 -27.75
CA LEU A 416 -18.68 0.74 -29.04
C LEU A 416 -17.94 -0.18 -30.02
N LYS A 417 -18.64 -1.18 -30.58
CA LYS A 417 -18.12 -2.11 -31.58
C LYS A 417 -18.58 -1.69 -32.97
N LEU A 418 -17.63 -1.48 -33.85
CA LEU A 418 -17.81 -1.09 -35.25
C LEU A 418 -17.18 -2.17 -36.15
N GLY A 419 -17.90 -3.26 -36.37
CA GLY A 419 -17.35 -4.46 -37.02
C GLY A 419 -16.24 -5.06 -36.19
N GLU A 420 -15.03 -5.16 -36.72
CA GLU A 420 -13.85 -5.70 -36.04
C GLU A 420 -13.18 -4.69 -35.09
N LEU A 421 -13.47 -3.40 -35.25
CA LEU A 421 -12.93 -2.33 -34.41
C LEU A 421 -13.79 -2.12 -33.18
N SER A 422 -13.15 -1.88 -32.02
CA SER A 422 -13.81 -1.48 -30.79
C SER A 422 -13.21 -0.19 -30.25
N LEU A 423 -14.07 0.75 -29.87
CA LEU A 423 -13.71 2.00 -29.17
C LEU A 423 -14.19 1.90 -27.72
N ARG A 424 -13.37 2.33 -26.77
CA ARG A 424 -13.68 2.20 -25.32
C ARG A 424 -13.36 3.46 -24.56
N GLY A 425 -14.14 3.71 -23.51
CA GLY A 425 -13.89 4.75 -22.53
C GLY A 425 -14.30 4.29 -21.15
N GLY A 426 -13.60 4.81 -20.14
CA GLY A 426 -13.88 4.45 -18.75
C GLY A 426 -13.50 5.55 -17.78
N TYR A 427 -14.10 5.49 -16.61
CA TYR A 427 -13.80 6.37 -15.49
C TYR A 427 -13.89 5.62 -14.16
N LYS A 428 -12.94 5.87 -13.25
CA LYS A 428 -12.86 5.21 -11.95
C LYS A 428 -12.66 6.25 -10.87
N ILE A 429 -13.38 6.08 -9.75
CA ILE A 429 -13.28 6.92 -8.55
C ILE A 429 -13.05 6.02 -7.35
N LEU A 430 -11.98 6.26 -6.59
CA LEU A 430 -11.77 5.67 -5.27
C LEU A 430 -11.87 6.77 -4.23
N ASN A 431 -12.66 6.51 -3.18
CA ASN A 431 -12.82 7.42 -2.08
C ASN A 431 -11.76 7.20 -0.99
N SER A 432 -11.43 8.27 -0.27
CA SER A 432 -10.43 8.21 0.79
C SER A 432 -10.85 7.27 1.92
N PRO A 433 -9.95 6.36 2.35
CA PRO A 433 -10.21 5.52 3.52
C PRO A 433 -10.21 6.30 4.85
N TYR A 434 -9.67 7.51 4.90
CA TYR A 434 -9.58 8.34 6.09
C TYR A 434 -10.90 9.06 6.40
N LYS A 435 -11.29 9.16 7.68
CA LYS A 435 -12.51 9.86 8.12
C LYS A 435 -12.47 11.36 7.93
N VAL A 436 -11.29 11.97 8.05
CA VAL A 436 -11.12 13.43 8.10
C VAL A 436 -11.04 14.07 6.71
N VAL A 437 -10.76 13.28 5.67
CA VAL A 437 -10.57 13.79 4.30
C VAL A 437 -11.82 13.49 3.48
N ASN A 438 -12.53 14.54 3.09
CA ASN A 438 -13.78 14.46 2.32
C ASN A 438 -13.57 14.60 0.80
N THR A 439 -12.39 14.20 0.29
CA THR A 439 -12.04 14.28 -1.13
C THR A 439 -11.85 12.90 -1.73
N ASN A 440 -12.03 12.78 -3.04
CA ASN A 440 -11.67 11.57 -3.77
C ASN A 440 -10.17 11.34 -3.63
N TYR A 441 -9.80 10.17 -3.12
CA TYR A 441 -8.41 9.78 -2.95
C TYR A 441 -7.72 9.57 -4.30
N PHE A 442 -8.46 8.97 -5.26
CA PHE A 442 -7.95 8.60 -6.57
C PHE A 442 -9.04 8.75 -7.62
N ASN A 443 -8.69 9.29 -8.78
CA ASN A 443 -9.52 9.26 -9.96
C ASN A 443 -8.71 8.85 -11.19
N SER A 444 -9.39 8.22 -12.15
CA SER A 444 -8.75 7.74 -13.37
C SER A 444 -9.69 7.84 -14.55
N SER A 445 -9.19 8.34 -15.67
CA SER A 445 -9.83 8.31 -16.99
C SER A 445 -9.09 7.36 -17.91
N SER A 446 -9.83 6.62 -18.74
CA SER A 446 -9.24 5.63 -19.63
C SER A 446 -9.89 5.64 -20.99
N PHE A 447 -9.07 5.35 -22.02
CA PHE A 447 -9.47 5.19 -23.41
C PHE A 447 -8.83 3.95 -23.99
N GLY A 448 -9.46 3.32 -24.98
CA GLY A 448 -8.87 2.16 -25.64
C GLY A 448 -9.43 1.86 -27.01
N LEU A 449 -8.59 1.15 -27.75
CA LEU A 449 -8.88 0.63 -29.08
C LEU A 449 -8.68 -0.88 -29.06
N GLY A 450 -9.51 -1.60 -29.79
CA GLY A 450 -9.34 -3.05 -29.96
C GLY A 450 -9.65 -3.47 -31.39
N TYR A 451 -8.92 -4.46 -31.87
CA TYR A 451 -9.18 -5.06 -33.18
C TYR A 451 -9.29 -6.58 -33.05
N ASN A 452 -10.32 -7.14 -33.67
CA ASN A 452 -10.64 -8.57 -33.63
C ASN A 452 -10.25 -9.24 -34.96
N PHE A 453 -9.36 -10.24 -34.90
CA PHE A 453 -8.89 -11.04 -36.03
C PHE A 453 -9.58 -12.42 -36.13
N ASN A 454 -10.80 -12.57 -35.61
CA ASN A 454 -11.55 -13.81 -35.45
C ASN A 454 -10.95 -14.78 -34.40
N SER A 455 -9.72 -15.27 -34.62
CA SER A 455 -9.03 -16.18 -33.69
C SER A 455 -8.15 -15.48 -32.64
N SER A 456 -7.97 -14.17 -32.76
CA SER A 456 -7.19 -13.38 -31.83
C SER A 456 -7.68 -11.95 -31.71
N THR A 457 -7.28 -11.24 -30.63
CA THR A 457 -7.57 -9.82 -30.45
C THR A 457 -6.31 -9.08 -30.03
N ILE A 458 -6.13 -7.88 -30.55
CA ILE A 458 -5.15 -6.91 -30.09
C ILE A 458 -5.91 -5.74 -29.49
N ASP A 459 -5.54 -5.33 -28.29
CA ASP A 459 -6.15 -4.22 -27.59
C ASP A 459 -5.05 -3.26 -27.08
N LEU A 460 -5.29 -1.95 -27.23
CA LEU A 460 -4.46 -0.87 -26.69
C LEU A 460 -5.29 -0.02 -25.75
N ALA A 461 -4.72 0.37 -24.62
CA ALA A 461 -5.35 1.30 -23.69
C ALA A 461 -4.37 2.37 -23.20
N LEU A 462 -4.91 3.56 -22.97
CA LEU A 462 -4.28 4.67 -22.26
C LEU A 462 -5.10 4.95 -21.00
N VAL A 463 -4.44 4.96 -19.83
CA VAL A 463 -5.08 5.20 -18.54
C VAL A 463 -4.32 6.32 -17.82
N ASN A 464 -5.00 7.43 -17.54
CA ASN A 464 -4.45 8.52 -16.76
C ASN A 464 -5.12 8.52 -15.38
N SER A 465 -4.32 8.59 -14.32
CA SER A 465 -4.82 8.66 -12.95
C SER A 465 -4.13 9.75 -12.16
N ASN A 466 -4.84 10.24 -11.13
CA ASN A 466 -4.36 11.22 -10.18
C ASN A 466 -4.68 10.75 -8.77
N THR A 467 -3.70 10.84 -7.87
CA THR A 467 -3.83 10.52 -6.45
C THR A 467 -3.32 11.70 -5.64
N ASP A 468 -4.15 12.19 -4.71
CA ASP A 468 -3.79 13.26 -3.79
C ASP A 468 -3.79 12.70 -2.37
N TYR A 469 -2.68 12.89 -1.64
CA TYR A 469 -2.57 12.44 -0.25
C TYR A 469 -1.59 13.31 0.54
N ASN A 470 -1.68 13.25 1.87
CA ASN A 470 -0.71 13.88 2.76
C ASN A 470 0.26 12.83 3.29
N TYR A 471 1.54 13.13 3.19
CA TYR A 471 2.62 12.33 3.74
C TYR A 471 3.15 13.01 5.00
N GLN A 472 2.98 12.38 6.16
CA GLN A 472 3.53 12.83 7.43
C GLN A 472 4.98 12.36 7.53
N LEU A 473 5.92 13.25 7.88
CA LEU A 473 7.35 12.95 7.88
C LEU A 473 7.71 11.85 8.88
N PHE A 474 7.29 12.01 10.13
CA PHE A 474 7.48 11.03 11.21
C PHE A 474 6.21 10.92 12.05
N ASP A 475 6.04 9.81 12.74
CA ASP A 475 4.86 9.51 13.57
C ASP A 475 4.80 10.33 14.86
N THR A 476 5.96 10.77 15.38
CA THR A 476 6.10 11.59 16.56
C THR A 476 7.18 12.66 16.39
N GLY A 477 7.15 13.71 17.21
CA GLY A 477 8.15 14.79 17.22
C GLY A 477 8.11 15.67 15.98
N LEU A 478 8.50 15.17 14.83
CA LEU A 478 8.46 15.83 13.53
C LEU A 478 7.23 15.36 12.73
N THR A 479 6.04 15.74 13.18
CA THR A 479 4.75 15.28 12.63
C THR A 479 4.21 16.15 11.48
N GLU A 480 5.03 17.04 10.94
CA GLU A 480 4.68 17.87 9.81
C GLU A 480 4.41 17.04 8.57
N SER A 481 3.51 17.50 7.70
CA SER A 481 3.10 16.77 6.51
C SER A 481 3.39 17.55 5.24
N ALA A 482 3.78 16.83 4.18
CA ALA A 482 3.80 17.32 2.82
C ALA A 482 2.52 16.89 2.08
N SER A 483 2.00 17.76 1.22
CA SER A 483 0.91 17.38 0.30
C SER A 483 1.51 16.81 -0.97
N ILE A 484 1.11 15.60 -1.32
CA ILE A 484 1.63 14.87 -2.48
C ILE A 484 0.54 14.79 -3.55
N ASN A 485 0.89 15.15 -4.78
CA ASN A 485 0.09 14.92 -5.98
C ASN A 485 0.84 13.95 -6.91
N ASP A 486 0.30 12.75 -7.08
CA ASP A 486 0.88 11.69 -7.90
C ASP A 486 0.03 11.45 -9.15
N LYS A 487 0.60 11.72 -10.32
CA LYS A 487 -0.01 11.53 -11.64
C LYS A 487 0.64 10.36 -12.34
N LYS A 488 -0.19 9.40 -12.78
CA LYS A 488 0.27 8.21 -13.51
C LYS A 488 -0.37 8.14 -14.89
N ALA A 489 0.43 7.82 -15.88
CA ALA A 489 -0.01 7.52 -17.23
C ALA A 489 0.44 6.09 -17.59
N ASN A 490 -0.52 5.23 -17.89
CA ASN A 490 -0.24 3.83 -18.23
C ASN A 490 -0.63 3.56 -19.68
N ILE A 491 0.28 2.96 -20.44
CA ILE A 491 0.03 2.43 -21.78
C ILE A 491 0.00 0.91 -21.66
N ILE A 492 -1.09 0.29 -22.14
CA ILE A 492 -1.32 -1.15 -22.01
C ILE A 492 -1.52 -1.75 -23.40
N LEU A 493 -0.72 -2.74 -23.73
CA LEU A 493 -0.87 -3.55 -24.94
C LEU A 493 -1.25 -4.97 -24.54
N SER A 494 -2.34 -5.49 -25.11
CA SER A 494 -2.83 -6.84 -24.84
C SER A 494 -3.01 -7.65 -26.10
N TYR A 495 -2.64 -8.92 -26.03
CA TYR A 495 -2.90 -9.90 -27.09
C TYR A 495 -3.62 -11.11 -26.50
N ASN A 496 -4.72 -11.53 -27.15
CA ASN A 496 -5.48 -12.70 -26.74
C ASN A 496 -5.69 -13.65 -27.92
N ILE A 497 -5.55 -14.95 -27.67
CA ILE A 497 -5.80 -16.04 -28.62
C ILE A 497 -7.07 -16.78 -28.16
N ILE A 498 -7.91 -17.14 -29.14
CA ILE A 498 -9.16 -17.87 -28.96
C ILE A 498 -8.98 -19.25 -29.58
N PHE A 499 -9.34 -20.32 -28.88
CA PHE A 499 -9.18 -21.71 -29.35
C PHE A 499 -10.27 -22.63 -28.79
#